data_a064c5dfa3d47840d9dcec9f58adbfa8
#
_entry.id   a064c5dfa3d47840d9dcec9f58adbfa8
#
_cell.length_a   1.000
_cell.length_b   1.000
_cell.length_c   1.000
_cell.angle_alpha   90.00
_cell.angle_beta   90.00
_cell.angle_gamma   90.00
#
_symmetry.space_group_name_H-M   'P 1'
#
loop_
_entity.id
_entity.type
_entity.pdbx_description
1 polymer ?
#
loop_
_entity_poly.entity_id
_entity_poly.type
_entity_poly.pdbx_seq_one_letter_code
_entity_poly.pdbx_strand_id
1 'polypeptide(L)'
;TLRYKVGVMSSPSDSLRNFTFNEDVLQFNSTFGYKAIKNWYYSTSLQFKTQVFNTYKANSETLKASLLSPAELNIGLGMTFNHKDKDGFFTLSLSVAPLSYNMKYCRDIEKLSPVSFGIDEGHHFAHSFGSKLEAKTNWKISPNISWASRFYVYSNYEYAQGDWENTLDFFITRHLTTRIFVHLRYDKSQPYVDSWKYWQLKETLSFGLTYRFSTSN
;
A
#
# COMPACT_ATOMS: atom_id res chain seq x y z
N THR A 1 7.29 11.85 1.05
CA THR A 1 7.72 10.69 1.86
C THR A 1 8.43 9.69 0.96
N LEU A 2 9.63 9.29 1.35
CA LEU A 2 10.37 8.18 0.76
C LEU A 2 10.35 7.00 1.76
N ARG A 3 9.94 5.82 1.30
CA ARG A 3 9.91 4.60 2.09
C ARG A 3 10.66 3.51 1.34
N TYR A 4 11.58 2.87 2.03
CA TYR A 4 12.20 1.65 1.56
C TYR A 4 11.98 0.54 2.57
N LYS A 5 11.51 -0.61 2.08
CA LYS A 5 11.34 -1.83 2.87
C LYS A 5 12.08 -2.96 2.18
N VAL A 6 12.89 -3.67 2.91
CA VAL A 6 13.53 -4.90 2.47
C VAL A 6 13.35 -5.97 3.55
N GLY A 7 12.92 -7.12 3.14
CA GLY A 7 12.80 -8.30 3.98
C GLY A 7 13.53 -9.47 3.32
N VAL A 8 14.32 -10.17 4.08
CA VAL A 8 15.05 -11.36 3.65
C VAL A 8 14.62 -12.53 4.52
N MET A 9 14.31 -13.66 3.92
CA MET A 9 13.98 -14.87 4.65
C MET A 9 14.89 -16.03 4.22
N SER A 10 15.14 -16.92 5.17
CA SER A 10 15.80 -18.20 4.88
C SER A 10 14.83 -19.09 4.11
N SER A 11 15.31 -19.69 3.03
CA SER A 11 14.53 -20.56 2.15
C SER A 11 15.23 -21.92 2.02
N PRO A 12 15.15 -22.78 3.07
CA PRO A 12 15.84 -24.07 3.07
C PRO A 12 15.34 -25.04 1.99
N SER A 13 14.13 -24.81 1.48
CA SER A 13 13.55 -25.58 0.38
C SER A 13 14.00 -25.14 -1.02
N ASP A 14 14.71 -24.00 -1.13
CA ASP A 14 15.30 -23.55 -2.39
C ASP A 14 16.70 -24.10 -2.54
N SER A 15 16.87 -25.02 -3.50
CA SER A 15 18.16 -25.69 -3.77
C SER A 15 19.23 -24.75 -4.35
N LEU A 16 18.83 -23.61 -4.88
CA LEU A 16 19.71 -22.64 -5.53
C LEU A 16 20.08 -21.45 -4.64
N ARG A 17 19.23 -21.13 -3.65
CA ARG A 17 19.39 -19.93 -2.80
C ARG A 17 18.97 -20.18 -1.37
N ASN A 18 19.91 -19.99 -0.45
CA ASN A 18 19.64 -20.12 0.98
C ASN A 18 18.78 -18.96 1.53
N PHE A 19 18.80 -17.81 0.83
CA PHE A 19 18.07 -16.61 1.21
C PHE A 19 17.33 -16.04 0.02
N THR A 20 16.08 -15.62 0.26
CA THR A 20 15.23 -14.97 -0.74
C THR A 20 14.64 -13.69 -0.17
N PHE A 21 14.37 -12.71 -1.04
CA PHE A 21 13.65 -11.51 -0.66
C PHE A 21 12.16 -11.82 -0.56
N ASN A 22 11.57 -11.62 0.61
CA ASN A 22 10.13 -11.72 0.83
C ASN A 22 9.43 -10.37 0.73
N GLU A 23 10.17 -9.28 0.92
CA GLU A 23 9.70 -7.91 0.71
C GLU A 23 10.85 -7.08 0.13
N ASP A 24 10.58 -6.35 -0.95
CA ASP A 24 11.49 -5.39 -1.56
C ASP A 24 10.64 -4.31 -2.23
N VAL A 25 10.49 -3.17 -1.56
CA VAL A 25 9.62 -2.08 -2.01
C VAL A 25 10.31 -0.75 -1.77
N LEU A 26 10.64 -0.05 -2.86
CA LEU A 26 11.00 1.35 -2.85
C LEU A 26 9.78 2.17 -3.28
N GLN A 27 9.30 3.06 -2.41
CA GLN A 27 8.12 3.86 -2.64
C GLN A 27 8.38 5.32 -2.33
N PHE A 28 8.09 6.18 -3.29
CA PHE A 28 8.09 7.62 -3.14
C PHE A 28 6.66 8.14 -3.23
N ASN A 29 6.23 8.92 -2.25
CA ASN A 29 4.93 9.59 -2.24
C ASN A 29 5.12 11.08 -2.05
N SER A 30 4.48 11.88 -2.89
CA SER A 30 4.40 13.32 -2.76
C SER A 30 2.95 13.77 -2.89
N THR A 31 2.54 14.70 -2.05
CA THR A 31 1.22 15.32 -2.14
C THR A 31 1.40 16.83 -2.04
N PHE A 32 0.91 17.53 -3.02
CA PHE A 32 0.82 18.99 -3.03
C PHE A 32 -0.64 19.38 -2.82
N GLY A 33 -0.89 20.32 -1.92
CA GLY A 33 -2.22 20.82 -1.62
C GLY A 33 -2.26 22.34 -1.61
N TYR A 34 -3.22 22.93 -2.31
CA TYR A 34 -3.54 24.35 -2.25
C TYR A 34 -4.91 24.55 -1.61
N LYS A 35 -4.99 25.41 -0.59
CA LYS A 35 -6.23 25.65 0.15
C LYS A 35 -7.29 26.26 -0.77
N ALA A 36 -8.42 25.56 -0.90
CA ALA A 36 -9.57 26.02 -1.68
C ALA A 36 -10.55 26.81 -0.81
N ILE A 37 -11.17 26.11 0.15
CA ILE A 37 -12.12 26.67 1.14
C ILE A 37 -11.88 25.97 2.48
N LYS A 38 -12.65 26.31 3.51
CA LYS A 38 -12.51 25.74 4.85
C LYS A 38 -12.39 24.20 4.79
N ASN A 39 -11.27 23.66 5.27
CA ASN A 39 -10.92 22.23 5.35
C ASN A 39 -10.78 21.50 3.99
N TRP A 40 -11.02 22.17 2.85
CA TRP A 40 -10.85 21.62 1.52
C TRP A 40 -9.61 22.19 0.83
N TYR A 41 -8.90 21.31 0.13
CA TYR A 41 -7.68 21.63 -0.60
C TYR A 41 -7.76 21.03 -1.99
N TYR A 42 -7.41 21.79 -3.02
CA TYR A 42 -7.02 21.20 -4.30
C TYR A 42 -5.77 20.39 -4.07
N SER A 43 -5.74 19.16 -4.53
CA SER A 43 -4.63 18.26 -4.24
C SER A 43 -4.13 17.56 -5.48
N THR A 44 -2.81 17.46 -5.58
CA THR A 44 -2.11 16.62 -6.54
C THR A 44 -1.32 15.60 -5.76
N SER A 45 -1.55 14.33 -6.04
CA SER A 45 -0.81 13.23 -5.45
C SER A 45 0.05 12.55 -6.51
N LEU A 46 1.29 12.25 -6.15
CA LEU A 46 2.20 11.45 -6.95
C LEU A 46 2.70 10.30 -6.09
N GLN A 47 2.57 9.09 -6.60
CA GLN A 47 3.11 7.90 -5.99
C GLN A 47 3.94 7.16 -7.03
N PHE A 48 5.18 6.88 -6.70
CA PHE A 48 6.06 6.01 -7.47
C PHE A 48 6.46 4.82 -6.60
N LYS A 49 6.37 3.62 -7.15
CA LYS A 49 6.70 2.39 -6.46
C LYS A 49 7.48 1.48 -7.40
N THR A 50 8.55 0.91 -6.90
CA THR A 50 9.34 -0.11 -7.60
C THR A 50 10.04 -1.00 -6.58
N GLN A 51 10.72 -2.02 -7.06
CA GLN A 51 11.68 -2.79 -6.27
C GLN A 51 13.13 -2.50 -6.68
N VAL A 52 14.07 -2.87 -5.85
CA VAL A 52 15.50 -2.57 -6.05
C VAL A 52 16.28 -3.82 -6.45
N PHE A 53 16.02 -4.94 -5.80
CA PHE A 53 16.77 -6.18 -6.00
C PHE A 53 16.10 -7.12 -6.99
N ASN A 54 16.90 -7.96 -7.61
CA ASN A 54 16.42 -9.06 -8.42
C ASN A 54 15.80 -10.12 -7.53
N THR A 55 14.56 -10.49 -7.83
CA THR A 55 13.87 -11.62 -7.20
C THR A 55 13.64 -12.72 -8.22
N TYR A 56 13.71 -13.95 -7.77
CA TYR A 56 13.64 -15.14 -8.61
C TYR A 56 12.49 -16.06 -8.18
N LYS A 57 12.05 -16.93 -9.06
CA LYS A 57 11.12 -18.00 -8.71
C LYS A 57 11.87 -19.05 -7.87
N ALA A 58 11.17 -19.71 -6.95
CA ALA A 58 11.74 -20.77 -6.12
C ALA A 58 12.29 -21.91 -6.99
N ASN A 59 13.45 -22.44 -6.60
CA ASN A 59 14.15 -23.52 -7.31
C ASN A 59 14.39 -23.25 -8.81
N SER A 60 14.56 -21.98 -9.20
CA SER A 60 14.72 -21.60 -10.61
C SER A 60 15.64 -20.38 -10.75
N GLU A 61 16.39 -20.32 -11.82
CA GLU A 61 17.12 -19.11 -12.23
C GLU A 61 16.23 -18.09 -12.94
N THR A 62 14.94 -18.42 -13.13
CA THR A 62 13.99 -17.53 -13.76
C THR A 62 13.74 -16.30 -12.90
N LEU A 63 14.02 -15.14 -13.45
CA LEU A 63 13.77 -13.85 -12.82
C LEU A 63 12.25 -13.65 -12.62
N LYS A 64 11.85 -13.24 -11.44
CA LYS A 64 10.47 -12.90 -11.11
C LYS A 64 10.22 -11.40 -11.20
N ALA A 65 11.19 -10.60 -10.77
CA ALA A 65 11.14 -9.16 -10.82
C ALA A 65 12.56 -8.57 -10.63
N SER A 66 12.78 -7.34 -11.12
CA SER A 66 14.06 -6.61 -11.04
C SER A 66 13.84 -5.12 -10.87
N LEU A 67 14.90 -4.34 -10.79
CA LEU A 67 14.82 -2.88 -10.71
C LEU A 67 14.01 -2.32 -11.89
N LEU A 68 12.95 -1.56 -11.60
CA LEU A 68 11.98 -1.00 -12.57
C LEU A 68 11.20 -2.07 -13.36
N SER A 69 11.12 -3.29 -12.83
CA SER A 69 10.36 -4.40 -13.43
C SER A 69 9.66 -5.22 -12.33
N PRO A 70 8.48 -4.78 -11.84
CA PRO A 70 7.69 -3.64 -12.28
C PRO A 70 8.08 -2.31 -11.61
N ALA A 71 7.78 -1.20 -12.29
CA ALA A 71 7.63 0.11 -11.68
C ALA A 71 6.18 0.60 -11.89
N GLU A 72 5.64 1.27 -10.89
CA GLU A 72 4.28 1.81 -10.89
C GLU A 72 4.33 3.31 -10.60
N LEU A 73 3.72 4.12 -11.45
CA LEU A 73 3.53 5.55 -11.25
C LEU A 73 2.04 5.87 -11.21
N ASN A 74 1.63 6.50 -10.12
CA ASN A 74 0.25 6.97 -9.95
C ASN A 74 0.25 8.48 -9.74
N ILE A 75 -0.49 9.21 -10.55
CA ILE A 75 -0.71 10.65 -10.41
C ILE A 75 -2.21 10.88 -10.25
N GLY A 76 -2.61 11.60 -9.21
CA GLY A 76 -4.00 11.94 -8.96
C GLY A 76 -4.20 13.44 -8.84
N LEU A 77 -5.20 13.96 -9.54
CA LEU A 77 -5.65 15.35 -9.43
C LEU A 77 -7.06 15.38 -8.84
N GLY A 78 -7.26 16.19 -7.80
CA GLY A 78 -8.54 16.21 -7.14
C GLY A 78 -8.62 17.16 -5.96
N MET A 79 -9.39 16.78 -4.96
CA MET A 79 -9.60 17.55 -3.75
C MET A 79 -9.41 16.67 -2.52
N THR A 80 -8.87 17.27 -1.47
CA THR A 80 -8.73 16.63 -0.17
C THR A 80 -9.43 17.46 0.90
N PHE A 81 -10.29 16.81 1.65
CA PHE A 81 -10.91 17.35 2.86
C PHE A 81 -10.13 16.83 4.07
N ASN A 82 -9.71 17.74 4.95
CA ASN A 82 -9.04 17.41 6.20
C ASN A 82 -9.82 17.99 7.37
N HIS A 83 -10.19 17.11 8.28
CA HIS A 83 -10.80 17.49 9.54
C HIS A 83 -9.95 16.99 10.71
N LYS A 84 -9.73 17.85 11.67
CA LYS A 84 -9.11 17.51 12.94
C LYS A 84 -9.95 18.13 14.05
N ASP A 85 -10.34 17.30 15.01
CA ASP A 85 -11.01 17.73 16.20
C ASP A 85 -10.12 18.66 17.06
N LYS A 86 -10.73 19.53 17.86
CA LYS A 86 -10.03 20.51 18.70
C LYS A 86 -9.05 19.84 19.65
N ASP A 87 -9.42 18.71 20.22
CA ASP A 87 -8.63 17.94 21.17
C ASP A 87 -7.64 16.99 20.48
N GLY A 88 -7.72 16.86 19.15
CA GLY A 88 -6.86 16.00 18.36
C GLY A 88 -7.11 14.50 18.54
N PHE A 89 -8.24 14.12 19.15
CA PHE A 89 -8.62 12.72 19.30
C PHE A 89 -9.16 12.09 18.01
N PHE A 90 -9.73 12.91 17.15
CA PHE A 90 -10.28 12.46 15.87
C PHE A 90 -9.68 13.24 14.71
N THR A 91 -9.22 12.50 13.70
CA THR A 91 -8.78 13.07 12.42
C THR A 91 -9.42 12.32 11.28
N LEU A 92 -9.88 13.03 10.26
CA LEU A 92 -10.44 12.50 9.03
C LEU A 92 -9.78 13.19 7.85
N SER A 93 -9.25 12.42 6.91
CA SER A 93 -8.77 12.88 5.61
C SER A 93 -9.53 12.13 4.52
N LEU A 94 -10.24 12.86 3.67
CA LEU A 94 -10.97 12.33 2.52
C LEU A 94 -10.38 12.93 1.26
N SER A 95 -9.83 12.10 0.39
CA SER A 95 -9.23 12.50 -0.88
C SER A 95 -10.04 11.92 -2.03
N VAL A 96 -10.52 12.77 -2.91
CA VAL A 96 -11.24 12.41 -4.13
C VAL A 96 -10.42 12.91 -5.31
N ALA A 97 -9.94 12.00 -6.15
CA ALA A 97 -9.22 12.32 -7.37
C ALA A 97 -9.99 11.76 -8.57
N PRO A 98 -10.89 12.55 -9.15
CA PRO A 98 -11.68 12.12 -10.30
C PRO A 98 -10.81 11.90 -11.54
N LEU A 99 -9.66 12.52 -11.60
CA LEU A 99 -8.67 12.30 -12.64
C LEU A 99 -7.42 11.68 -12.02
N SER A 100 -7.26 10.38 -12.22
CA SER A 100 -6.08 9.61 -11.82
C SER A 100 -5.46 8.97 -13.04
N TYR A 101 -4.15 9.11 -13.18
CA TYR A 101 -3.33 8.43 -14.17
C TYR A 101 -2.50 7.36 -13.49
N ASN A 102 -2.54 6.15 -14.01
CA ASN A 102 -1.75 5.01 -13.54
C ASN A 102 -0.91 4.50 -14.72
N MET A 103 0.39 4.35 -14.50
CA MET A 103 1.32 3.77 -15.46
C MET A 103 2.08 2.64 -14.77
N LYS A 104 2.14 1.51 -15.42
CA LYS A 104 3.02 0.39 -15.09
C LYS A 104 4.12 0.30 -16.12
N TYR A 105 5.32 0.01 -15.68
CA TYR A 105 6.50 -0.08 -16.51
C TYR A 105 7.29 -1.35 -16.20
N CYS A 106 7.78 -2.01 -17.23
CA CYS A 106 8.68 -3.14 -17.16
C CYS A 106 9.90 -2.86 -18.03
N ARG A 107 11.09 -2.76 -17.40
CA ARG A 107 12.33 -2.50 -18.11
C ARG A 107 12.81 -3.72 -18.91
N ASP A 108 12.78 -4.88 -18.27
CA ASP A 108 13.41 -6.11 -18.78
C ASP A 108 12.36 -7.07 -19.35
N ILE A 109 11.75 -6.71 -20.48
CA ILE A 109 10.70 -7.54 -21.12
C ILE A 109 11.26 -8.83 -21.77
N GLU A 110 12.56 -8.90 -22.04
CA GLU A 110 13.20 -10.10 -22.58
C GLU A 110 13.38 -11.20 -21.52
N LYS A 111 13.58 -10.80 -20.26
CA LYS A 111 13.84 -11.71 -19.13
C LYS A 111 12.62 -11.94 -18.26
N LEU A 112 11.63 -11.06 -18.38
CA LEU A 112 10.43 -11.04 -17.56
C LEU A 112 9.20 -11.05 -18.46
N SER A 113 8.17 -11.77 -18.05
CA SER A 113 6.87 -11.69 -18.74
C SER A 113 6.15 -10.41 -18.30
N PRO A 114 6.01 -9.38 -19.17
CA PRO A 114 5.30 -8.14 -18.86
C PRO A 114 3.83 -8.41 -18.49
N VAL A 115 3.23 -9.47 -19.02
CA VAL A 115 1.85 -9.87 -18.71
C VAL A 115 1.65 -10.15 -17.22
N SER A 116 2.67 -10.67 -16.53
CA SER A 116 2.61 -10.88 -15.06
C SER A 116 2.46 -9.58 -14.26
N PHE A 117 2.75 -8.44 -14.87
CA PHE A 117 2.61 -7.10 -14.29
C PHE A 117 1.38 -6.35 -14.84
N GLY A 118 0.59 -6.99 -15.72
CA GLY A 118 -0.56 -6.38 -16.38
C GLY A 118 -0.16 -5.41 -17.49
N ILE A 119 0.91 -5.72 -18.20
CA ILE A 119 1.41 -5.03 -19.40
C ILE A 119 1.28 -6.00 -20.56
N ASP A 120 0.81 -5.56 -21.71
CA ASP A 120 0.65 -6.40 -22.89
C ASP A 120 2.00 -6.95 -23.36
N GLU A 121 1.96 -8.13 -23.97
CA GLU A 121 3.15 -8.81 -24.47
C GLU A 121 3.89 -7.92 -25.48
N GLY A 122 5.22 -7.84 -25.35
CA GLY A 122 6.06 -7.01 -26.21
C GLY A 122 6.04 -5.51 -25.90
N HIS A 123 5.27 -5.06 -24.90
CA HIS A 123 5.23 -3.66 -24.49
C HIS A 123 5.97 -3.44 -23.17
N HIS A 124 6.55 -2.26 -23.04
CA HIS A 124 7.24 -1.82 -21.81
C HIS A 124 6.31 -1.16 -20.81
N PHE A 125 5.18 -0.61 -21.24
CA PHE A 125 4.25 0.12 -20.38
C PHE A 125 2.81 -0.27 -20.64
N ALA A 126 2.03 -0.23 -19.57
CA ALA A 126 0.58 -0.09 -19.60
C ALA A 126 0.20 1.19 -18.87
N HIS A 127 -0.78 1.91 -19.41
CA HIS A 127 -1.29 3.12 -18.78
C HIS A 127 -2.82 3.08 -18.74
N SER A 128 -3.36 3.67 -17.72
CA SER A 128 -4.81 3.79 -17.56
C SER A 128 -5.18 5.10 -16.89
N PHE A 129 -6.32 5.63 -17.27
CA PHE A 129 -6.96 6.75 -16.58
C PHE A 129 -8.12 6.23 -15.76
N GLY A 130 -8.37 6.88 -14.63
CA GLY A 130 -9.43 6.45 -13.74
C GLY A 130 -9.74 7.47 -12.67
N SER A 131 -10.51 7.02 -11.68
CA SER A 131 -10.84 7.80 -10.50
C SER A 131 -10.38 7.10 -9.24
N LYS A 132 -9.97 7.89 -8.25
CA LYS A 132 -9.51 7.40 -6.96
C LYS A 132 -10.26 8.10 -5.83
N LEU A 133 -10.66 7.30 -4.83
CA LEU A 133 -11.18 7.75 -3.55
C LEU A 133 -10.33 7.16 -2.44
N GLU A 134 -9.89 7.99 -1.51
CA GLU A 134 -9.19 7.53 -0.31
C GLU A 134 -9.73 8.25 0.92
N ALA A 135 -10.13 7.49 1.94
CA ALA A 135 -10.52 8.00 3.25
C ALA A 135 -9.59 7.42 4.31
N LYS A 136 -9.04 8.29 5.17
CA LYS A 136 -8.22 7.92 6.32
C LYS A 136 -8.81 8.50 7.57
N THR A 137 -8.96 7.68 8.59
CA THR A 137 -9.45 8.09 9.90
C THR A 137 -8.50 7.59 10.97
N ASN A 138 -8.19 8.45 11.93
CA ASN A 138 -7.55 8.06 13.17
C ASN A 138 -8.39 8.59 14.32
N TRP A 139 -8.77 7.70 15.23
CA TRP A 139 -9.61 8.02 16.38
C TRP A 139 -9.03 7.41 17.65
N LYS A 140 -8.68 8.27 18.58
CA LYS A 140 -8.36 7.87 19.96
C LYS A 140 -9.68 7.76 20.73
N ILE A 141 -10.26 6.56 20.74
CA ILE A 141 -11.55 6.27 21.37
C ILE A 141 -11.46 6.48 22.89
N SER A 142 -10.31 6.08 23.46
CA SER A 142 -9.97 6.27 24.85
C SER A 142 -8.45 6.36 25.02
N PRO A 143 -7.92 6.70 26.21
CA PRO A 143 -6.48 6.67 26.46
C PRO A 143 -5.83 5.32 26.12
N ASN A 144 -6.59 4.26 26.21
CA ASN A 144 -6.10 2.89 26.05
C ASN A 144 -6.54 2.23 24.71
N ILE A 145 -7.35 2.92 23.90
CA ILE A 145 -7.87 2.34 22.65
C ILE A 145 -7.74 3.38 21.54
N SER A 146 -7.05 3.01 20.46
CA SER A 146 -7.03 3.79 19.23
C SER A 146 -7.45 2.96 18.03
N TRP A 147 -8.20 3.58 17.13
CA TRP A 147 -8.65 2.98 15.89
C TRP A 147 -8.15 3.82 14.72
N ALA A 148 -7.51 3.15 13.76
CA ALA A 148 -7.12 3.73 12.50
C ALA A 148 -7.77 2.94 11.37
N SER A 149 -8.39 3.63 10.44
CA SER A 149 -9.04 3.03 9.26
C SER A 149 -8.57 3.73 8.00
N ARG A 150 -8.32 2.95 6.97
CA ARG A 150 -8.03 3.42 5.62
C ARG A 150 -8.93 2.69 4.64
N PHE A 151 -9.71 3.44 3.91
CA PHE A 151 -10.53 2.97 2.80
C PHE A 151 -9.98 3.56 1.51
N TYR A 152 -9.74 2.72 0.51
CA TYR A 152 -9.21 3.11 -0.78
C TYR A 152 -9.97 2.41 -1.89
N VAL A 153 -10.36 3.16 -2.91
CA VAL A 153 -10.95 2.63 -4.14
C VAL A 153 -10.29 3.31 -5.34
N TYR A 154 -9.95 2.53 -6.33
CA TYR A 154 -9.54 2.98 -7.65
C TYR A 154 -10.37 2.26 -8.71
N SER A 155 -10.77 2.97 -9.75
CA SER A 155 -11.42 2.41 -10.92
C SER A 155 -10.95 3.13 -12.17
N ASN A 156 -10.64 2.38 -13.21
CA ASN A 156 -10.46 2.87 -14.58
C ASN A 156 -11.71 2.66 -15.44
N TYR A 157 -12.87 2.48 -14.79
CA TYR A 157 -14.21 2.24 -15.36
C TYR A 157 -14.42 0.84 -15.98
N GLU A 158 -13.38 0.12 -16.34
CA GLU A 158 -13.43 -1.29 -16.76
C GLU A 158 -13.09 -2.23 -15.60
N TYR A 159 -12.25 -1.75 -14.72
CA TYR A 159 -11.67 -2.46 -13.61
C TYR A 159 -11.83 -1.65 -12.31
N ALA A 160 -12.08 -2.34 -11.23
CA ALA A 160 -12.16 -1.74 -9.90
C ALA A 160 -11.29 -2.51 -8.90
N GLN A 161 -10.61 -1.75 -8.05
CA GLN A 161 -9.82 -2.24 -6.93
C GLN A 161 -10.21 -1.47 -5.69
N GLY A 162 -10.35 -2.15 -4.57
CA GLY A 162 -10.66 -1.55 -3.27
C GLY A 162 -9.88 -2.21 -2.15
N ASP A 163 -9.45 -1.40 -1.19
CA ASP A 163 -8.77 -1.83 0.02
C ASP A 163 -9.43 -1.17 1.22
N TRP A 164 -9.75 -1.95 2.24
CA TRP A 164 -10.23 -1.44 3.51
C TRP A 164 -9.40 -2.03 4.65
N GLU A 165 -8.52 -1.21 5.17
CA GLU A 165 -7.61 -1.55 6.25
C GLU A 165 -8.12 -0.97 7.57
N ASN A 166 -8.17 -1.78 8.62
CA ASN A 166 -8.55 -1.37 9.96
C ASN A 166 -7.48 -1.83 10.94
N THR A 167 -7.06 -0.94 11.79
CA THR A 167 -6.13 -1.21 12.87
C THR A 167 -6.75 -0.77 14.18
N LEU A 168 -6.88 -1.67 15.12
CA LEU A 168 -7.36 -1.41 16.47
C LEU A 168 -6.24 -1.73 17.46
N ASP A 169 -5.75 -0.71 18.14
CA ASP A 169 -4.69 -0.82 19.14
C ASP A 169 -5.26 -0.72 20.55
N PHE A 170 -4.91 -1.70 21.37
CA PHE A 170 -5.22 -1.74 22.81
C PHE A 170 -3.93 -1.57 23.60
N PHE A 171 -3.79 -0.47 24.33
CA PHE A 171 -2.68 -0.20 25.22
C PHE A 171 -2.99 -0.77 26.60
N ILE A 172 -2.61 -2.03 26.82
CA ILE A 172 -2.92 -2.76 28.08
C ILE A 172 -2.11 -2.17 29.22
N THR A 173 -0.85 -1.88 28.97
CA THR A 173 0.06 -1.19 29.91
C THR A 173 0.95 -0.22 29.14
N ARG A 174 1.82 0.52 29.87
CA ARG A 174 2.83 1.41 29.25
C ARG A 174 3.79 0.65 28.30
N HIS A 175 3.88 -0.66 28.46
CA HIS A 175 4.86 -1.50 27.79
C HIS A 175 4.21 -2.54 26.88
N LEU A 176 2.94 -2.89 27.09
CA LEU A 176 2.25 -3.93 26.37
C LEU A 176 1.12 -3.35 25.52
N THR A 177 1.19 -3.59 24.23
CA THR A 177 0.16 -3.21 23.24
C THR A 177 -0.30 -4.45 22.49
N THR A 178 -1.60 -4.60 22.34
CA THR A 178 -2.20 -5.58 21.44
C THR A 178 -2.76 -4.88 20.24
N ARG A 179 -2.49 -5.37 19.04
CA ARG A 179 -3.00 -4.84 17.78
C ARG A 179 -3.80 -5.87 17.05
N ILE A 180 -5.01 -5.51 16.66
CA ILE A 180 -5.84 -6.24 15.70
C ILE A 180 -5.78 -5.48 14.38
N PHE A 181 -5.36 -6.15 13.32
CA PHE A 181 -5.36 -5.60 11.97
C PHE A 181 -6.26 -6.46 11.08
N VAL A 182 -7.17 -5.79 10.36
CA VAL A 182 -8.07 -6.43 9.40
C VAL A 182 -7.93 -5.69 8.08
N HIS A 183 -7.65 -6.40 7.01
CA HIS A 183 -7.56 -5.89 5.65
C HIS A 183 -8.48 -6.68 4.75
N LEU A 184 -9.50 -6.02 4.25
CA LEU A 184 -10.41 -6.51 3.22
C LEU A 184 -10.01 -5.88 1.89
N ARG A 185 -9.74 -6.72 0.90
CA ARG A 185 -9.36 -6.29 -0.44
C ARG A 185 -10.33 -6.84 -1.47
N TYR A 186 -10.73 -6.01 -2.40
CA TYR A 186 -11.41 -6.38 -3.63
C TYR A 186 -10.49 -6.07 -4.81
N ASP A 187 -10.25 -7.04 -5.70
CA ASP A 187 -9.36 -6.85 -6.83
C ASP A 187 -9.81 -7.72 -8.02
N LYS A 188 -10.48 -7.10 -8.97
CA LYS A 188 -11.03 -7.79 -10.16
C LYS A 188 -9.94 -8.31 -11.09
N SER A 189 -8.67 -7.91 -10.94
CA SER A 189 -7.55 -8.47 -11.73
C SER A 189 -7.07 -9.84 -11.21
N GLN A 190 -7.48 -10.21 -10.00
CA GLN A 190 -7.09 -11.48 -9.42
C GLN A 190 -7.94 -12.64 -9.97
N PRO A 191 -7.42 -13.87 -9.96
CA PRO A 191 -8.19 -15.05 -10.34
C PRO A 191 -9.48 -15.15 -9.54
N TYR A 192 -10.56 -15.48 -10.22
CA TYR A 192 -11.85 -15.71 -9.60
C TYR A 192 -11.82 -16.97 -8.73
N VAL A 193 -12.30 -16.86 -7.50
CA VAL A 193 -12.46 -17.97 -6.56
C VAL A 193 -13.92 -18.09 -6.19
N ASP A 194 -14.55 -19.26 -6.38
CA ASP A 194 -16.00 -19.46 -6.23
C ASP A 194 -16.56 -19.00 -4.89
N SER A 195 -15.83 -19.24 -3.78
CA SER A 195 -16.30 -18.90 -2.44
C SER A 195 -16.20 -17.41 -2.10
N TRP A 196 -15.16 -16.73 -2.57
CA TRP A 196 -14.84 -15.33 -2.22
C TRP A 196 -14.89 -14.39 -3.41
N LYS A 197 -15.07 -14.91 -4.63
CA LYS A 197 -15.02 -14.17 -5.90
C LYS A 197 -13.68 -13.45 -6.05
N TYR A 198 -13.66 -12.14 -5.97
CA TYR A 198 -12.48 -11.27 -6.07
C TYR A 198 -12.06 -10.67 -4.73
N TRP A 199 -12.67 -11.14 -3.63
CA TRP A 199 -12.39 -10.64 -2.29
C TRP A 199 -11.24 -11.41 -1.64
N GLN A 200 -10.45 -10.70 -0.86
CA GLN A 200 -9.38 -11.25 -0.04
C GLN A 200 -9.48 -10.66 1.36
N LEU A 201 -9.38 -11.49 2.37
CA LEU A 201 -9.38 -11.08 3.77
C LEU A 201 -8.05 -11.48 4.41
N LYS A 202 -7.41 -10.51 5.08
CA LYS A 202 -6.23 -10.75 5.90
C LYS A 202 -6.50 -10.24 7.30
N GLU A 203 -6.34 -11.09 8.27
CA GLU A 203 -6.44 -10.77 9.69
C GLU A 203 -5.09 -11.01 10.36
N THR A 204 -4.71 -10.13 11.27
CA THR A 204 -3.47 -10.27 12.03
C THR A 204 -3.69 -9.79 13.45
N LEU A 205 -3.37 -10.65 14.42
CA LEU A 205 -3.28 -10.32 15.83
C LEU A 205 -1.80 -10.21 16.20
N SER A 206 -1.41 -9.09 16.79
CA SER A 206 -0.01 -8.83 17.16
C SER A 206 0.07 -8.37 18.61
N PHE A 207 1.11 -8.81 19.30
CA PHE A 207 1.46 -8.34 20.65
C PHE A 207 2.80 -7.62 20.55
N GLY A 208 2.83 -6.37 21.02
CA GLY A 208 4.03 -5.54 21.03
C GLY A 208 4.48 -5.22 22.44
N LEU A 209 5.78 -5.39 22.70
CA LEU A 209 6.43 -4.93 23.91
C LEU A 209 7.27 -3.69 23.56
N THR A 210 7.02 -2.57 24.25
CA THR A 210 7.78 -1.33 24.07
C THR A 210 8.49 -0.99 25.38
N TYR A 211 9.80 -0.86 25.33
CA TYR A 211 10.61 -0.37 26.43
C TYR A 211 11.33 0.92 26.03
N ARG A 212 11.20 1.97 26.85
CA ARG A 212 11.88 3.25 26.61
C ARG A 212 12.95 3.45 27.65
N PHE A 213 14.18 3.60 27.22
CA PHE A 213 15.28 4.07 28.05
C PHE A 213 15.36 5.59 27.91
N SER A 214 15.23 6.33 29.00
CA SER A 214 15.54 7.74 29.03
C SER A 214 16.72 7.95 29.99
N THR A 215 17.84 8.42 29.46
CA THR A 215 18.93 8.89 30.27
C THR A 215 18.64 10.38 30.56
N SER A 216 18.24 10.71 31.77
CA SER A 216 18.19 12.10 32.19
C SER A 216 19.63 12.49 32.60
N ASN A 217 20.24 13.39 31.85
CA ASN A 217 21.37 14.20 32.33
C ASN A 217 20.82 15.36 33.16
#